data_8fe43be007af5a42f375c778dc64d9f0
#
_entry.id   8fe43be007af5a42f375c778dc64d9f0
#
_cell.length_a   1.000
_cell.length_b   1.000
_cell.length_c   1.000
_cell.angle_alpha   90.00
_cell.angle_beta   90.00
_cell.angle_gamma   90.00
#
_symmetry.space_group_name_H-M   'P 1'
#
loop_
_entity.id
_entity.type
_entity.pdbx_description
1 polymer ?
#
loop_
_entity_poly.entity_id
_entity_poly.type
_entity_poly.pdbx_seq_one_letter_code
_entity_poly.pdbx_strand_id
1 'polypeptide(L)'
;MRRVGHALAIAALAASAGLGVAACGSSSSDSSTTGGGSSAAGGKTGGSVRIGSTLPDAYDPVMLQTTQANEALQLVYTSLVTYKHATGTAGNDLIPGLAEAMPTVSDGGKTYTFKLRPNLKYSDGTPIKASDFENTQKRLHTLGGPFSSFTNEIVGMAEYVKAKKPDGDITGITSNDQTGEITVKLTKPDTKFLFAIALVSGAPTPAAKSPISKAANDGSMPGAGPYTISIQNPTRQYTLTKNPTFNIPGIPAAKVDKFTVVKETVPKMTQDVINGKLDFMTEDPAGDDLPLVRAKYSNRFRLAANPPNTYWFYMNETTKPFDKLEARQAVNYAIDSRALGRIFGGRLQPTCNFLPPGYAGNGYEKIDPCPYGDPNGPGDIAKAKALVQQSGYAGMQVTVWGNNKDPRPAIVDYLRDLLNQIGFKAKTKILDQQVYFGTVGLAKTKAQIGFTDWFSDFPHPADFFEPNASKASLASSPTSNLQFSSNPAVDAALAKLNPQDPKSVAAEWAKVDKAMIDNADVAVYGNELSTNFFSERMDVDNCNGIGPVYKTDWLQFCLK
;
A
#
# COMPACT_ATOMS: atom_id res chain seq x y z
N MET A 1 2.29 -59.51 -23.17
CA MET A 1 1.70 -60.09 -24.39
C MET A 1 0.88 -59.02 -25.11
N ARG A 2 1.22 -58.86 -26.43
CA ARG A 2 0.49 -58.17 -27.51
C ARG A 2 0.01 -56.72 -27.25
N ARG A 3 0.64 -55.64 -27.71
CA ARG A 3 0.85 -55.04 -29.07
C ARG A 3 -0.34 -55.16 -30.02
N VAL A 4 -0.82 -53.98 -30.50
CA VAL A 4 -1.19 -53.48 -31.84
C VAL A 4 -1.81 -52.09 -31.64
N GLY A 5 -1.46 -50.95 -32.15
CA GLY A 5 -0.71 -50.49 -33.34
C GLY A 5 -1.61 -50.11 -34.51
N HIS A 6 -1.56 -48.86 -34.92
CA HIS A 6 -1.82 -48.24 -36.25
C HIS A 6 -2.54 -46.89 -36.08
N ALA A 7 -1.99 -45.80 -36.40
CA ALA A 7 -1.35 -45.17 -37.58
C ALA A 7 -2.33 -44.27 -38.40
N LEU A 8 -1.97 -42.99 -38.45
CA LEU A 8 -2.08 -41.92 -39.45
C LEU A 8 -3.16 -41.99 -40.57
N ALA A 9 -3.78 -40.83 -40.79
CA ALA A 9 -3.86 -40.24 -42.15
C ALA A 9 -4.12 -38.75 -42.08
N ILE A 10 -3.25 -38.00 -42.76
CA ILE A 10 -3.28 -36.58 -43.13
C ILE A 10 -4.10 -36.45 -44.43
N ALA A 11 -4.92 -35.40 -44.56
CA ALA A 11 -5.29 -34.88 -45.87
C ALA A 11 -5.59 -33.36 -45.80
N ALA A 12 -4.79 -32.60 -46.50
CA ALA A 12 -5.01 -31.19 -46.85
C ALA A 12 -5.65 -31.12 -48.23
N LEU A 13 -6.41 -30.02 -48.51
CA LEU A 13 -6.57 -29.35 -49.80
C LEU A 13 -7.69 -28.29 -49.60
N ALA A 14 -7.44 -27.02 -49.66
CA ALA A 14 -7.22 -26.04 -50.74
C ALA A 14 -8.49 -25.55 -51.43
N ALA A 15 -8.72 -24.26 -51.21
CA ALA A 15 -9.17 -23.14 -52.00
C ALA A 15 -10.24 -23.31 -53.10
N SER A 16 -11.23 -22.40 -53.08
CA SER A 16 -11.61 -21.64 -54.29
C SER A 16 -12.50 -20.45 -53.97
N ALA A 17 -12.20 -19.36 -54.65
CA ALA A 17 -12.86 -18.06 -54.66
C ALA A 17 -14.14 -18.07 -55.53
N GLY A 18 -15.08 -17.17 -55.19
CA GLY A 18 -16.24 -16.88 -56.01
C GLY A 18 -16.75 -15.47 -55.77
N LEU A 19 -16.48 -14.60 -56.73
CA LEU A 19 -17.01 -13.24 -56.87
C LEU A 19 -18.49 -13.28 -57.33
N GLY A 20 -19.27 -12.34 -56.83
CA GLY A 20 -20.61 -12.06 -57.38
C GLY A 20 -21.11 -10.67 -56.95
N VAL A 21 -21.32 -9.83 -58.00
CA VAL A 21 -21.47 -8.39 -58.03
C VAL A 21 -22.94 -7.92 -57.88
N ALA A 22 -23.10 -6.80 -57.18
CA ALA A 22 -23.97 -5.61 -57.36
C ALA A 22 -25.50 -5.70 -57.36
N ALA A 23 -26.12 -4.82 -56.61
CA ALA A 23 -26.95 -3.73 -57.18
C ALA A 23 -27.40 -2.71 -56.12
N CYS A 24 -27.44 -1.48 -56.58
CA CYS A 24 -27.68 -0.19 -55.95
C CYS A 24 -29.03 0.03 -55.27
N GLY A 25 -29.03 0.95 -54.31
CA GLY A 25 -30.19 1.67 -53.81
C GLY A 25 -29.78 2.84 -52.94
N SER A 26 -29.85 4.05 -53.50
CA SER A 26 -29.48 5.34 -52.92
C SER A 26 -30.46 5.83 -51.84
N SER A 27 -29.98 6.45 -50.74
CA SER A 27 -30.06 7.90 -50.52
C SER A 27 -29.87 8.33 -49.07
N SER A 28 -29.19 9.46 -48.96
CA SER A 28 -29.15 10.54 -47.95
C SER A 28 -28.37 10.33 -46.66
N SER A 29 -27.26 11.01 -46.70
CA SER A 29 -26.53 11.83 -45.70
C SER A 29 -27.12 11.99 -44.31
N ASP A 30 -26.33 11.60 -43.28
CA ASP A 30 -25.98 12.52 -42.20
C ASP A 30 -24.66 12.10 -41.57
N SER A 31 -23.77 13.07 -41.53
CA SER A 31 -22.44 12.99 -40.97
C SER A 31 -22.51 13.08 -39.42
N SER A 32 -22.12 12.03 -38.72
CA SER A 32 -21.68 12.15 -37.33
C SER A 32 -20.35 11.44 -37.14
N THR A 33 -19.34 12.23 -36.91
CA THR A 33 -18.00 11.85 -36.43
C THR A 33 -18.09 11.04 -35.14
N THR A 34 -17.89 9.75 -35.24
CA THR A 34 -17.67 8.90 -34.06
C THR A 34 -16.20 8.91 -33.71
N GLY A 35 -15.88 9.68 -32.65
CA GLY A 35 -14.64 9.53 -31.94
C GLY A 35 -14.59 8.13 -31.33
N GLY A 36 -13.50 7.41 -31.56
CA GLY A 36 -13.25 6.10 -30.99
C GLY A 36 -13.18 6.15 -29.44
N GLY A 37 -14.31 5.85 -28.81
CA GLY A 37 -14.36 5.55 -27.38
C GLY A 37 -13.97 4.11 -27.18
N SER A 38 -12.86 3.86 -26.45
CA SER A 38 -12.57 2.54 -25.92
C SER A 38 -13.78 2.08 -25.08
N SER A 39 -14.34 0.94 -25.42
CA SER A 39 -15.45 0.31 -24.70
C SER A 39 -15.05 0.10 -23.24
N ALA A 40 -15.62 0.89 -22.33
CA ALA A 40 -15.54 0.67 -20.90
C ALA A 40 -16.20 -0.68 -20.59
N ALA A 41 -15.50 -1.54 -19.87
CA ALA A 41 -15.99 -2.82 -19.37
C ALA A 41 -17.34 -2.63 -18.65
N GLY A 42 -18.33 -3.43 -19.05
CA GLY A 42 -19.73 -3.26 -18.65
C GLY A 42 -19.99 -3.67 -17.22
N GLY A 43 -20.50 -2.75 -16.44
CA GLY A 43 -21.22 -2.95 -15.19
C GLY A 43 -22.29 -1.88 -15.10
N LYS A 44 -23.37 -2.12 -14.35
CA LYS A 44 -24.43 -1.12 -14.17
C LYS A 44 -23.90 0.08 -13.40
N THR A 45 -24.24 1.27 -13.85
CA THR A 45 -24.11 2.51 -13.09
C THR A 45 -25.35 2.73 -12.23
N GLY A 46 -25.16 3.36 -11.05
CA GLY A 46 -26.24 3.61 -10.10
C GLY A 46 -26.34 2.56 -9.00
N GLY A 47 -27.32 2.75 -8.14
CA GLY A 47 -27.62 1.84 -7.02
C GLY A 47 -26.76 2.06 -5.79
N SER A 48 -26.94 1.16 -4.81
CA SER A 48 -26.31 1.24 -3.50
C SER A 48 -25.54 -0.03 -3.17
N VAL A 49 -24.37 0.12 -2.60
CA VAL A 49 -23.48 -0.94 -2.11
C VAL A 49 -23.36 -0.84 -0.58
N ARG A 50 -23.48 -1.96 0.12
CA ARG A 50 -23.32 -2.08 1.57
C ARG A 50 -21.99 -2.74 1.89
N ILE A 51 -21.20 -2.09 2.72
CA ILE A 51 -19.83 -2.51 3.06
C ILE A 51 -19.74 -2.78 4.57
N GLY A 52 -19.22 -3.95 4.94
CA GLY A 52 -18.81 -4.24 6.31
C GLY A 52 -17.37 -3.77 6.54
N SER A 53 -17.11 -3.11 7.66
CA SER A 53 -15.80 -2.56 7.99
C SER A 53 -15.56 -2.52 9.50
N THR A 54 -14.29 -2.51 9.92
CA THR A 54 -13.89 -2.16 11.28
C THR A 54 -13.96 -0.64 11.53
N LEU A 55 -14.23 0.13 10.52
CA LEU A 55 -14.30 1.58 10.37
C LEU A 55 -12.93 2.30 10.36
N PRO A 56 -12.88 3.51 9.79
CA PRO A 56 -11.75 4.42 9.85
C PRO A 56 -11.33 4.77 11.28
N ASP A 57 -10.05 4.92 11.51
CA ASP A 57 -9.48 5.49 12.73
C ASP A 57 -9.69 7.00 12.83
N ALA A 58 -9.75 7.69 11.70
CA ALA A 58 -10.06 9.10 11.58
C ALA A 58 -10.83 9.40 10.29
N TYR A 59 -11.64 10.48 10.32
CA TYR A 59 -12.33 11.02 9.15
C TYR A 59 -11.72 12.36 8.68
N ASP A 60 -10.79 12.89 9.43
CA ASP A 60 -9.96 14.02 9.01
C ASP A 60 -8.81 13.51 8.11
N PRO A 61 -8.64 14.03 6.88
CA PRO A 61 -7.66 13.52 5.92
C PRO A 61 -6.21 13.62 6.42
N VAL A 62 -5.88 14.54 7.35
CA VAL A 62 -4.52 14.66 7.89
C VAL A 62 -4.25 13.77 9.10
N MET A 63 -5.28 13.12 9.66
CA MET A 63 -5.17 12.30 10.88
C MET A 63 -5.32 10.80 10.62
N LEU A 64 -5.73 10.40 9.42
CA LEU A 64 -5.96 9.01 9.06
C LEU A 64 -4.64 8.20 9.00
N GLN A 65 -4.72 6.92 9.36
CA GLN A 65 -3.61 5.98 9.24
C GLN A 65 -4.04 4.63 8.70
N THR A 66 -5.26 4.16 9.05
CA THR A 66 -5.69 2.81 8.68
C THR A 66 -6.05 2.67 7.21
N THR A 67 -5.92 1.44 6.69
CA THR A 67 -6.36 1.09 5.32
C THR A 67 -7.82 1.44 5.10
N GLN A 68 -8.69 1.19 6.09
CA GLN A 68 -10.14 1.48 6.01
C GLN A 68 -10.41 2.99 5.86
N ALA A 69 -9.60 3.84 6.51
CA ALA A 69 -9.67 5.28 6.33
C ALA A 69 -9.24 5.70 4.92
N ASN A 70 -8.12 5.16 4.46
CA ASN A 70 -7.60 5.45 3.11
C ASN A 70 -8.57 4.99 2.01
N GLU A 71 -9.11 3.77 2.09
CA GLU A 71 -10.10 3.25 1.12
C GLU A 71 -11.34 4.14 1.00
N ALA A 72 -11.82 4.68 2.11
CA ALA A 72 -13.01 5.54 2.12
C ALA A 72 -12.69 6.98 1.70
N LEU A 73 -11.66 7.58 2.29
CA LEU A 73 -11.42 9.01 2.17
C LEU A 73 -10.74 9.42 0.86
N GLN A 74 -10.06 8.51 0.15
CA GLN A 74 -9.63 8.76 -1.23
C GLN A 74 -10.79 9.06 -2.19
N LEU A 75 -12.01 8.64 -1.85
CA LEU A 75 -13.20 8.95 -2.61
C LEU A 75 -13.78 10.33 -2.27
N VAL A 76 -13.39 10.89 -1.14
CA VAL A 76 -13.90 12.17 -0.62
C VAL A 76 -12.94 13.33 -0.93
N TYR A 77 -11.64 13.06 -0.87
CA TYR A 77 -10.60 14.06 -1.00
C TYR A 77 -9.69 13.76 -2.20
N THR A 78 -9.45 14.77 -3.03
CA THR A 78 -8.53 14.69 -4.17
C THR A 78 -7.34 15.62 -3.92
N SER A 79 -6.13 15.11 -4.12
CA SER A 79 -4.87 15.84 -3.95
C SER A 79 -4.47 16.62 -5.21
N LEU A 80 -3.40 17.42 -5.17
CA LEU A 80 -2.87 18.14 -6.34
C LEU A 80 -2.49 17.17 -7.46
N VAL A 81 -1.79 16.12 -7.11
CA VAL A 81 -1.58 14.90 -7.91
C VAL A 81 -2.17 13.74 -7.15
N THR A 82 -2.62 12.70 -7.82
CA THR A 82 -3.25 11.53 -7.20
C THR A 82 -2.82 10.25 -7.88
N TYR A 83 -3.08 9.11 -7.26
CA TYR A 83 -2.85 7.81 -7.87
C TYR A 83 -3.93 7.51 -8.92
N LYS A 84 -3.51 6.82 -9.98
CA LYS A 84 -4.42 6.39 -11.04
C LYS A 84 -5.39 5.33 -10.50
N HIS A 85 -6.68 5.54 -10.71
CA HIS A 85 -7.72 4.58 -10.37
C HIS A 85 -7.70 3.39 -11.35
N ALA A 86 -6.76 2.47 -11.15
CA ALA A 86 -6.54 1.30 -11.98
C ALA A 86 -6.14 0.09 -11.13
N THR A 87 -6.47 -1.10 -11.60
CA THR A 87 -6.05 -2.36 -10.96
C THR A 87 -4.59 -2.68 -11.29
N GLY A 88 -3.94 -3.44 -10.39
CA GLY A 88 -2.56 -3.88 -10.57
C GLY A 88 -1.56 -2.71 -10.54
N THR A 89 -0.36 -2.93 -11.09
CA THR A 89 0.76 -1.96 -11.01
C THR A 89 0.48 -0.62 -11.68
N ALA A 90 -0.49 -0.55 -12.61
CA ALA A 90 -0.92 0.72 -13.21
C ALA A 90 -1.51 1.69 -12.18
N GLY A 91 -2.02 1.20 -11.04
CA GLY A 91 -2.47 2.03 -9.92
C GLY A 91 -1.34 2.73 -9.16
N ASN A 92 -0.08 2.39 -9.41
CA ASN A 92 1.08 3.10 -8.85
C ASN A 92 1.40 4.40 -9.58
N ASP A 93 0.83 4.61 -10.78
CA ASP A 93 1.10 5.81 -11.57
C ASP A 93 0.47 7.04 -10.92
N LEU A 94 1.25 8.13 -10.85
CA LEU A 94 0.74 9.43 -10.47
C LEU A 94 0.13 10.12 -11.69
N ILE A 95 -1.02 10.73 -11.48
CA ILE A 95 -1.74 11.54 -12.48
C ILE A 95 -2.10 12.90 -11.89
N PRO A 96 -2.33 13.94 -12.72
CA PRO A 96 -2.86 15.20 -12.25
C PRO A 96 -4.23 15.00 -11.59
N GLY A 97 -4.37 15.48 -10.35
CA GLY A 97 -5.63 15.57 -9.62
C GLY A 97 -6.25 16.96 -9.75
N LEU A 98 -6.16 17.77 -8.68
CA LEU A 98 -6.60 19.17 -8.69
C LEU A 98 -5.69 20.07 -9.54
N ALA A 99 -4.43 19.68 -9.77
CA ALA A 99 -3.54 20.38 -10.69
C ALA A 99 -3.91 20.13 -12.16
N GLU A 100 -3.68 21.12 -13.03
CA GLU A 100 -3.92 21.01 -14.49
C GLU A 100 -3.03 19.95 -15.15
N ALA A 101 -1.80 19.81 -14.67
CA ALA A 101 -0.77 18.89 -15.15
C ALA A 101 0.10 18.40 -13.99
N MET A 102 1.01 17.46 -14.25
CA MET A 102 2.11 17.17 -13.33
C MET A 102 2.96 18.42 -13.11
N PRO A 103 3.56 18.62 -11.94
CA PRO A 103 4.29 19.85 -11.65
C PRO A 103 5.50 20.04 -12.54
N THR A 104 5.83 21.29 -12.81
CA THR A 104 7.16 21.63 -13.34
C THR A 104 8.17 21.48 -12.21
N VAL A 105 9.23 20.71 -12.46
CA VAL A 105 10.32 20.48 -11.50
C VAL A 105 11.55 21.27 -11.95
N SER A 106 12.10 22.08 -11.08
CA SER A 106 13.27 22.93 -11.35
C SER A 106 14.27 22.90 -10.19
N ASP A 107 15.31 23.71 -10.26
CA ASP A 107 16.34 23.85 -9.23
C ASP A 107 16.95 22.49 -8.83
N GLY A 108 17.25 21.66 -9.85
CA GLY A 108 17.83 20.34 -9.65
C GLY A 108 16.94 19.37 -8.86
N GLY A 109 15.62 19.46 -8.97
CA GLY A 109 14.68 18.57 -8.29
C GLY A 109 14.21 19.09 -6.92
N LYS A 110 14.52 20.34 -6.57
CA LYS A 110 14.11 20.93 -5.28
C LYS A 110 12.88 21.81 -5.34
N THR A 111 12.47 22.28 -6.51
CA THR A 111 11.35 23.20 -6.65
C THR A 111 10.27 22.57 -7.51
N TYR A 112 9.07 22.45 -6.97
CA TYR A 112 7.87 21.91 -7.62
C TYR A 112 6.85 23.01 -7.79
N THR A 113 6.45 23.32 -9.03
CA THR A 113 5.44 24.32 -9.34
C THR A 113 4.20 23.65 -9.92
N PHE A 114 3.08 23.80 -9.23
CA PHE A 114 1.76 23.31 -9.63
C PHE A 114 0.89 24.48 -10.06
N LYS A 115 -0.11 24.18 -10.87
CA LYS A 115 -1.19 25.12 -11.20
C LYS A 115 -2.53 24.42 -11.04
N LEU A 116 -3.43 24.99 -10.24
CA LEU A 116 -4.78 24.47 -10.07
C LEU A 116 -5.59 24.60 -11.37
N ARG A 117 -6.45 23.62 -11.63
CA ARG A 117 -7.48 23.71 -12.66
C ARG A 117 -8.41 24.90 -12.36
N PRO A 118 -8.96 25.55 -13.39
CA PRO A 118 -9.89 26.65 -13.19
C PRO A 118 -11.22 26.17 -12.59
N ASN A 119 -11.89 27.04 -11.84
CA ASN A 119 -13.25 26.84 -11.34
C ASN A 119 -13.47 25.63 -10.43
N LEU A 120 -12.42 25.11 -9.81
CA LEU A 120 -12.52 24.02 -8.85
C LEU A 120 -13.33 24.44 -7.62
N LYS A 121 -14.18 23.51 -7.15
CA LYS A 121 -15.00 23.69 -5.95
C LYS A 121 -14.96 22.46 -5.07
N TYR A 122 -15.01 22.67 -3.77
CA TYR A 122 -15.34 21.63 -2.82
C TYR A 122 -16.81 21.19 -2.97
N SER A 123 -17.14 20.08 -2.35
CA SER A 123 -18.49 19.48 -2.42
C SER A 123 -19.62 20.37 -1.87
N ASP A 124 -19.29 21.38 -1.09
CA ASP A 124 -20.24 22.37 -0.57
C ASP A 124 -20.34 23.65 -1.43
N GLY A 125 -19.66 23.67 -2.59
CA GLY A 125 -19.62 24.79 -3.51
C GLY A 125 -18.56 25.87 -3.20
N THR A 126 -17.83 25.76 -2.09
CA THR A 126 -16.73 26.68 -1.74
C THR A 126 -15.61 26.55 -2.78
N PRO A 127 -15.07 27.68 -3.33
CA PRO A 127 -13.94 27.62 -4.26
C PRO A 127 -12.69 27.01 -3.61
N ILE A 128 -11.97 26.17 -4.35
CA ILE A 128 -10.66 25.65 -3.94
C ILE A 128 -9.60 26.71 -4.28
N LYS A 129 -8.76 27.03 -3.31
CA LYS A 129 -7.71 28.04 -3.40
C LYS A 129 -6.32 27.39 -3.39
N ALA A 130 -5.34 28.07 -3.97
CA ALA A 130 -3.94 27.66 -3.92
C ALA A 130 -3.41 27.61 -2.47
N SER A 131 -3.85 28.54 -1.63
CA SER A 131 -3.50 28.61 -0.21
C SER A 131 -4.04 27.45 0.64
N ASP A 132 -5.05 26.70 0.17
CA ASP A 132 -5.60 25.56 0.88
C ASP A 132 -4.58 24.40 1.00
N PHE A 133 -3.62 24.30 0.06
CA PHE A 133 -2.55 23.31 0.17
C PHE A 133 -1.64 23.59 1.37
N GLU A 134 -1.20 24.84 1.55
CA GLU A 134 -0.39 25.22 2.71
C GLU A 134 -1.17 25.00 4.02
N ASN A 135 -2.47 25.34 4.04
CA ASN A 135 -3.33 25.07 5.19
C ASN A 135 -3.31 23.57 5.57
N THR A 136 -3.38 22.68 4.58
CA THR A 136 -3.31 21.24 4.82
C THR A 136 -1.95 20.84 5.40
N GLN A 137 -0.83 21.36 4.88
CA GLN A 137 0.50 21.08 5.42
C GLN A 137 0.64 21.59 6.87
N LYS A 138 0.16 22.79 7.15
CA LYS A 138 0.11 23.33 8.53
C LYS A 138 -0.69 22.43 9.47
N ARG A 139 -1.86 21.97 9.04
CA ARG A 139 -2.70 21.03 9.81
C ARG A 139 -2.00 19.71 10.06
N LEU A 140 -1.44 19.10 9.02
CA LEU A 140 -0.74 17.81 9.08
C LEU A 140 0.36 17.82 10.15
N HIS A 141 1.15 18.88 10.18
CA HIS A 141 2.26 19.01 11.13
C HIS A 141 1.82 19.50 12.53
N THR A 142 0.89 20.42 12.61
CA THR A 142 0.41 20.96 13.91
C THR A 142 -0.34 19.91 14.71
N LEU A 143 -1.16 19.09 14.04
CA LEU A 143 -1.92 18.01 14.67
C LEU A 143 -1.10 16.74 14.90
N GLY A 144 0.13 16.68 14.40
CA GLY A 144 0.96 15.46 14.47
C GLY A 144 0.39 14.31 13.67
N GLY A 145 -0.10 14.59 12.46
CA GLY A 145 -0.66 13.58 11.58
C GLY A 145 0.36 12.48 11.27
N PRO A 146 -0.07 11.23 11.14
CA PRO A 146 0.83 10.07 10.99
C PRO A 146 1.81 10.19 9.81
N PHE A 147 1.40 10.85 8.73
CA PHE A 147 2.20 11.02 7.51
C PHE A 147 2.98 12.34 7.45
N SER A 148 3.04 13.10 8.56
CA SER A 148 3.75 14.40 8.60
C SER A 148 5.24 14.28 8.25
N SER A 149 5.90 13.19 8.61
CA SER A 149 7.32 12.97 8.32
C SER A 149 7.65 12.98 6.82
N PHE A 150 6.68 12.65 5.96
CA PHE A 150 6.90 12.57 4.51
C PHE A 150 7.07 13.93 3.82
N THR A 151 6.69 15.02 4.51
CA THR A 151 6.83 16.39 3.99
C THR A 151 7.78 17.26 4.81
N ASN A 152 8.60 16.66 5.67
CA ASN A 152 9.60 17.36 6.49
C ASN A 152 10.67 18.10 5.66
N GLU A 153 10.90 17.66 4.41
CA GLU A 153 11.90 18.28 3.54
C GLU A 153 11.42 19.60 2.90
N ILE A 154 10.19 20.07 3.17
CA ILE A 154 9.74 21.38 2.74
C ILE A 154 10.55 22.45 3.51
N VAL A 155 11.13 23.41 2.79
CA VAL A 155 11.91 24.51 3.37
C VAL A 155 11.07 25.26 4.40
N GLY A 156 11.63 25.50 5.58
CA GLY A 156 10.94 26.18 6.69
C GLY A 156 9.98 25.29 7.50
N MET A 157 9.80 24.03 7.13
CA MET A 157 8.92 23.12 7.89
C MET A 157 9.45 22.84 9.30
N ALA A 158 10.74 22.61 9.44
CA ALA A 158 11.36 22.37 10.75
C ALA A 158 11.20 23.59 11.68
N GLU A 159 11.36 24.80 11.14
CA GLU A 159 11.17 26.06 11.86
C GLU A 159 9.71 26.27 12.25
N TYR A 160 8.76 25.97 11.34
CA TYR A 160 7.33 26.03 11.60
C TYR A 160 6.94 25.11 12.77
N VAL A 161 7.36 23.83 12.71
CA VAL A 161 7.07 22.85 13.78
C VAL A 161 7.69 23.28 15.12
N LYS A 162 8.93 23.78 15.10
CA LYS A 162 9.62 24.26 16.31
C LYS A 162 8.97 25.50 16.91
N ALA A 163 8.46 26.40 16.08
CA ALA A 163 7.84 27.64 16.52
C ALA A 163 6.51 27.39 17.27
N LYS A 164 5.83 26.29 17.00
CA LYS A 164 4.51 25.93 17.57
C LYS A 164 3.47 27.06 17.41
N LYS A 165 3.53 27.78 16.28
CA LYS A 165 2.60 28.85 15.91
C LYS A 165 1.76 28.39 14.72
N PRO A 166 0.50 27.96 14.93
CA PRO A 166 -0.34 27.41 13.86
C PRO A 166 -0.57 28.36 12.67
N ASP A 167 -0.56 29.67 12.92
CA ASP A 167 -0.73 30.76 11.95
C ASP A 167 0.59 31.22 11.29
N GLY A 168 1.73 30.65 11.70
CA GLY A 168 3.02 30.91 11.08
C GLY A 168 3.09 30.41 9.63
N ASP A 169 4.01 30.97 8.84
CA ASP A 169 4.20 30.58 7.44
C ASP A 169 5.21 29.46 7.29
N ILE A 170 5.01 28.58 6.30
CA ILE A 170 5.99 27.61 5.85
C ILE A 170 6.73 28.23 4.66
N THR A 171 7.92 28.78 4.90
CA THR A 171 8.64 29.64 3.94
C THR A 171 8.93 29.00 2.59
N GLY A 172 8.92 27.66 2.53
CA GLY A 172 9.09 26.89 1.30
C GLY A 172 7.82 26.73 0.48
N ILE A 173 6.65 27.17 0.98
CA ILE A 173 5.40 27.11 0.22
C ILE A 173 5.00 28.54 -0.14
N THR A 174 4.77 28.78 -1.41
CA THR A 174 4.16 30.02 -1.90
C THR A 174 2.95 29.70 -2.75
N SER A 175 1.86 30.43 -2.54
CA SER A 175 0.60 30.22 -3.25
C SER A 175 0.03 31.55 -3.75
N ASN A 176 -0.64 31.50 -4.90
CA ASN A 176 -1.34 32.64 -5.48
C ASN A 176 -2.78 32.21 -5.79
N ASP A 177 -3.73 32.67 -4.99
CA ASP A 177 -5.15 32.32 -5.14
C ASP A 177 -5.80 32.88 -6.42
N GLN A 178 -5.22 33.92 -7.03
CA GLN A 178 -5.73 34.51 -8.27
C GLN A 178 -5.31 33.71 -9.50
N THR A 179 -4.05 33.25 -9.53
CA THR A 179 -3.51 32.47 -10.66
C THR A 179 -3.68 30.96 -10.46
N GLY A 180 -3.92 30.49 -9.24
CA GLY A 180 -3.94 29.07 -8.87
C GLY A 180 -2.56 28.42 -8.80
N GLU A 181 -1.48 29.20 -8.78
CA GLU A 181 -0.12 28.70 -8.73
C GLU A 181 0.28 28.37 -7.30
N ILE A 182 0.95 27.21 -7.14
CA ILE A 182 1.52 26.72 -5.87
C ILE A 182 2.96 26.32 -6.16
N THR A 183 3.91 26.92 -5.46
CA THR A 183 5.33 26.54 -5.54
C THR A 183 5.77 25.97 -4.20
N VAL A 184 6.37 24.79 -4.23
CA VAL A 184 6.94 24.11 -3.06
C VAL A 184 8.44 23.93 -3.25
N LYS A 185 9.24 24.41 -2.29
CA LYS A 185 10.70 24.26 -2.26
C LYS A 185 11.11 23.23 -1.21
N LEU A 186 11.96 22.30 -1.60
CA LEU A 186 12.53 21.29 -0.72
C LEU A 186 13.98 21.65 -0.33
N THR A 187 14.41 21.21 0.83
CA THR A 187 15.79 21.37 1.32
C THR A 187 16.79 20.58 0.48
N LYS A 188 16.37 19.45 -0.08
CA LYS A 188 17.13 18.58 -0.98
C LYS A 188 16.22 18.00 -2.06
N PRO A 189 16.77 17.54 -3.19
CA PRO A 189 15.99 16.81 -4.19
C PRO A 189 15.39 15.53 -3.59
N ASP A 190 14.07 15.34 -3.78
CA ASP A 190 13.35 14.18 -3.24
C ASP A 190 12.11 13.87 -4.08
N THR A 191 12.17 12.80 -4.87
CA THR A 191 11.05 12.42 -5.74
C THR A 191 9.89 11.77 -5.00
N LYS A 192 10.13 11.21 -3.78
CA LYS A 192 9.04 10.67 -2.94
C LYS A 192 8.05 11.74 -2.50
N PHE A 193 8.44 13.03 -2.52
CA PHE A 193 7.55 14.14 -2.22
C PHE A 193 6.24 14.10 -3.02
N LEU A 194 6.32 13.79 -4.33
CA LEU A 194 5.10 13.70 -5.16
C LEU A 194 4.21 12.53 -4.73
N PHE A 195 4.79 11.40 -4.37
CA PHE A 195 4.04 10.25 -3.86
C PHE A 195 3.38 10.56 -2.52
N ALA A 196 4.09 11.25 -1.63
CA ALA A 196 3.58 11.65 -0.32
C ALA A 196 2.38 12.61 -0.40
N ILE A 197 2.47 13.66 -1.23
CA ILE A 197 1.37 14.61 -1.39
C ILE A 197 0.20 14.07 -2.23
N ALA A 198 0.39 12.94 -2.92
CA ALA A 198 -0.68 12.22 -3.62
C ALA A 198 -1.57 11.41 -2.65
N LEU A 199 -1.09 11.13 -1.44
CA LEU A 199 -1.89 10.52 -0.39
C LEU A 199 -3.07 11.42 0.00
N VAL A 200 -4.08 10.83 0.61
CA VAL A 200 -5.26 11.55 1.11
C VAL A 200 -4.87 12.69 2.07
N SER A 201 -3.82 12.48 2.88
CA SER A 201 -3.30 13.47 3.81
C SER A 201 -2.68 14.72 3.15
N GLY A 202 -2.35 14.65 1.86
CA GLY A 202 -1.86 15.77 1.06
C GLY A 202 -2.98 16.58 0.36
N ALA A 203 -4.23 16.14 0.46
CA ALA A 203 -5.36 16.81 -0.22
C ALA A 203 -5.63 18.21 0.36
N PRO A 204 -5.75 19.25 -0.47
CA PRO A 204 -6.14 20.57 -0.01
C PRO A 204 -7.45 20.55 0.77
N THR A 205 -7.48 21.29 1.90
CA THR A 205 -8.66 21.44 2.75
C THR A 205 -8.97 22.91 2.97
N PRO A 206 -10.25 23.35 2.89
CA PRO A 206 -10.60 24.76 2.93
C PRO A 206 -10.28 25.38 4.28
N ALA A 207 -9.40 26.38 4.30
CA ALA A 207 -8.93 27.01 5.53
C ALA A 207 -10.06 27.51 6.44
N ALA A 208 -11.14 28.02 5.85
CA ALA A 208 -12.30 28.51 6.61
C ALA A 208 -13.07 27.41 7.37
N LYS A 209 -12.94 26.14 6.97
CA LYS A 209 -13.67 24.99 7.56
C LYS A 209 -12.78 23.94 8.18
N SER A 210 -11.47 24.08 8.04
CA SER A 210 -10.48 23.15 8.57
C SER A 210 -9.46 23.87 9.44
N PRO A 211 -9.80 24.19 10.71
CA PRO A 211 -8.90 24.88 11.63
C PRO A 211 -7.57 24.12 11.80
N ILE A 212 -6.45 24.85 11.82
CA ILE A 212 -5.10 24.24 11.86
C ILE A 212 -4.90 23.42 13.14
N SER A 213 -5.43 23.87 14.26
CA SER A 213 -5.18 23.27 15.58
C SER A 213 -6.27 22.30 16.06
N LYS A 214 -7.24 21.95 15.20
CA LYS A 214 -8.35 21.07 15.59
C LYS A 214 -8.67 20.07 14.48
N ALA A 215 -8.66 18.78 14.84
CA ALA A 215 -9.11 17.72 13.93
C ALA A 215 -10.63 17.78 13.70
N ALA A 216 -11.05 17.51 12.47
CA ALA A 216 -12.46 17.52 12.04
C ALA A 216 -12.92 16.08 11.74
N ASN A 217 -13.21 15.30 12.77
CA ASN A 217 -13.60 13.88 12.67
C ASN A 217 -15.12 13.66 12.59
N ASP A 218 -15.89 14.71 12.34
CA ASP A 218 -17.35 14.68 12.27
C ASP A 218 -17.92 14.59 10.84
N GLY A 219 -17.05 14.55 9.82
CA GLY A 219 -17.43 14.54 8.41
C GLY A 219 -17.95 15.88 7.88
N SER A 220 -17.81 16.96 8.66
CA SER A 220 -18.26 18.30 8.26
C SER A 220 -17.32 18.97 7.24
N MET A 221 -16.08 18.50 7.12
CA MET A 221 -15.10 19.07 6.21
C MET A 221 -15.42 18.67 4.76
N PRO A 222 -15.67 19.63 3.87
CA PRO A 222 -15.98 19.33 2.48
C PRO A 222 -14.71 18.85 1.75
N GLY A 223 -14.86 17.83 0.93
CA GLY A 223 -13.81 17.30 0.07
C GLY A 223 -13.99 17.71 -1.39
N ALA A 224 -13.02 17.38 -2.21
CA ALA A 224 -13.03 17.60 -3.66
C ALA A 224 -13.06 16.30 -4.45
N GLY A 225 -13.58 15.24 -3.87
CA GLY A 225 -13.62 13.91 -4.48
C GLY A 225 -14.95 13.55 -5.15
N PRO A 226 -14.99 12.36 -5.79
CA PRO A 226 -16.18 11.84 -6.47
C PRO A 226 -17.35 11.51 -5.55
N TYR A 227 -17.12 11.45 -4.24
CA TYR A 227 -18.17 11.23 -3.22
C TYR A 227 -18.09 12.28 -2.12
N THR A 228 -19.21 12.47 -1.44
CA THR A 228 -19.32 13.21 -0.18
C THR A 228 -19.53 12.23 0.96
N ILE A 229 -19.05 12.55 2.15
CA ILE A 229 -19.23 11.74 3.35
C ILE A 229 -20.29 12.32 4.27
N SER A 230 -21.08 11.45 4.90
CA SER A 230 -21.99 11.79 6.01
C SER A 230 -21.85 10.76 7.11
N ILE A 231 -21.53 11.20 8.31
CA ILE A 231 -21.27 10.35 9.46
C ILE A 231 -22.53 10.33 10.33
N GLN A 232 -23.33 9.26 10.25
CA GLN A 232 -24.52 9.08 11.06
C GLN A 232 -24.18 8.71 12.49
N ASN A 233 -23.15 7.87 12.65
CA ASN A 233 -22.60 7.49 13.94
C ASN A 233 -21.13 7.10 13.77
N PRO A 234 -20.16 7.86 14.29
CA PRO A 234 -18.74 7.67 14.04
C PRO A 234 -18.19 6.31 14.50
N THR A 235 -18.90 5.62 15.40
CA THR A 235 -18.51 4.31 15.91
C THR A 235 -19.31 3.14 15.31
N ARG A 236 -20.27 3.41 14.41
CA ARG A 236 -21.16 2.38 13.86
C ARG A 236 -21.36 2.46 12.36
N GLN A 237 -21.52 3.68 11.79
CA GLN A 237 -21.92 3.82 10.40
C GLN A 237 -21.61 5.20 9.83
N TYR A 238 -21.20 5.19 8.55
CA TYR A 238 -21.16 6.38 7.69
C TYR A 238 -21.65 6.03 6.28
N THR A 239 -21.95 7.05 5.49
CA THR A 239 -22.30 6.90 4.07
C THR A 239 -21.43 7.77 3.19
N LEU A 240 -21.12 7.23 2.01
CA LEU A 240 -20.55 8.00 0.90
C LEU A 240 -21.64 8.13 -0.17
N THR A 241 -21.93 9.35 -0.60
CA THR A 241 -22.92 9.63 -1.65
C THR A 241 -22.23 10.29 -2.83
N LYS A 242 -22.56 9.85 -4.04
CA LYS A 242 -21.99 10.40 -5.27
C LYS A 242 -22.08 11.92 -5.27
N ASN A 243 -20.95 12.56 -5.56
CA ASN A 243 -20.85 14.00 -5.72
C ASN A 243 -21.28 14.40 -7.16
N PRO A 244 -22.44 15.02 -7.36
CA PRO A 244 -22.95 15.30 -8.69
C PRO A 244 -22.17 16.42 -9.42
N THR A 245 -21.36 17.20 -8.68
CA THR A 245 -20.58 18.30 -9.25
C THR A 245 -19.13 17.88 -9.54
N PHE A 246 -18.74 16.65 -9.21
CA PHE A 246 -17.39 16.17 -9.43
C PHE A 246 -17.13 15.96 -10.93
N ASN A 247 -16.11 16.64 -11.45
CA ASN A 247 -15.65 16.50 -12.82
C ASN A 247 -14.16 16.88 -12.92
N ILE A 248 -13.28 15.94 -12.55
CA ILE A 248 -11.82 16.11 -12.70
C ILE A 248 -11.34 15.17 -13.82
N PRO A 249 -10.78 15.71 -14.92
CA PRO A 249 -10.27 14.89 -16.02
C PRO A 249 -9.21 13.89 -15.55
N GLY A 250 -9.33 12.64 -16.00
CA GLY A 250 -8.40 11.56 -15.64
C GLY A 250 -8.84 10.74 -14.41
N ILE A 251 -9.78 11.25 -13.60
CA ILE A 251 -10.38 10.50 -12.51
C ILE A 251 -11.75 9.95 -12.98
N PRO A 252 -12.01 8.63 -12.86
CA PRO A 252 -13.26 8.05 -13.32
C PRO A 252 -14.48 8.63 -12.59
N ALA A 253 -15.59 8.75 -13.30
CA ALA A 253 -16.86 9.10 -12.69
C ALA A 253 -17.34 7.97 -11.76
N ALA A 254 -17.97 8.34 -10.63
CA ALA A 254 -18.59 7.41 -9.70
C ALA A 254 -19.64 6.54 -10.41
N LYS A 255 -19.49 5.21 -10.34
CA LYS A 255 -20.45 4.25 -10.90
C LYS A 255 -21.59 3.97 -9.91
N VAL A 256 -21.30 3.80 -8.62
CA VAL A 256 -22.26 3.53 -7.56
C VAL A 256 -22.80 4.86 -7.01
N ASP A 257 -24.09 4.96 -6.75
CA ASP A 257 -24.67 6.21 -6.21
C ASP A 257 -24.39 6.40 -4.72
N LYS A 258 -24.32 5.29 -3.97
CA LYS A 258 -24.20 5.34 -2.52
C LYS A 258 -23.47 4.12 -1.96
N PHE A 259 -22.48 4.35 -1.09
CA PHE A 259 -21.94 3.34 -0.19
C PHE A 259 -22.51 3.56 1.22
N THR A 260 -22.98 2.48 1.85
CA THR A 260 -23.33 2.46 3.28
C THR A 260 -22.34 1.55 3.98
N VAL A 261 -21.50 2.12 4.85
CA VAL A 261 -20.47 1.40 5.56
C VAL A 261 -20.88 1.20 7.00
N VAL A 262 -20.91 -0.06 7.44
CA VAL A 262 -21.36 -0.45 8.79
C VAL A 262 -20.26 -1.20 9.53
N LYS A 263 -20.15 -0.92 10.84
CA LYS A 263 -19.23 -1.63 11.72
C LYS A 263 -19.74 -3.00 12.06
N GLU A 264 -18.93 -4.01 11.79
CA GLU A 264 -19.20 -5.39 12.18
C GLU A 264 -17.89 -6.11 12.56
N THR A 265 -18.03 -7.27 13.21
CA THR A 265 -16.89 -8.17 13.44
C THR A 265 -16.60 -8.98 12.18
N VAL A 266 -15.35 -9.38 11.97
CA VAL A 266 -14.92 -10.10 10.75
C VAL A 266 -15.73 -11.36 10.47
N PRO A 267 -15.99 -12.27 11.45
CA PRO A 267 -16.84 -13.44 11.21
C PRO A 267 -18.26 -13.06 10.75
N LYS A 268 -18.84 -12.01 11.35
CA LYS A 268 -20.17 -11.54 10.96
C LYS A 268 -20.16 -10.94 9.55
N MET A 269 -19.15 -10.14 9.18
CA MET A 269 -19.01 -9.60 7.82
C MET A 269 -18.95 -10.73 6.80
N THR A 270 -18.14 -11.79 7.05
CA THR A 270 -18.03 -12.95 6.15
C THR A 270 -19.41 -13.59 5.92
N GLN A 271 -20.14 -13.87 6.99
CA GLN A 271 -21.47 -14.47 6.88
C GLN A 271 -22.48 -13.54 6.19
N ASP A 272 -22.44 -12.24 6.45
CA ASP A 272 -23.37 -11.28 5.85
C ASP A 272 -23.07 -11.04 4.36
N VAL A 273 -21.81 -11.15 3.90
CA VAL A 273 -21.47 -11.19 2.46
C VAL A 273 -21.97 -12.49 1.82
N ILE A 274 -21.80 -13.65 2.48
CA ILE A 274 -22.33 -14.94 1.99
C ILE A 274 -23.84 -14.86 1.78
N ASN A 275 -24.56 -14.26 2.73
CA ASN A 275 -26.02 -14.16 2.75
C ASN A 275 -26.57 -12.94 1.97
N GLY A 276 -25.73 -12.14 1.31
CA GLY A 276 -26.13 -10.97 0.52
C GLY A 276 -26.66 -9.78 1.34
N LYS A 277 -26.41 -9.75 2.65
CA LYS A 277 -26.73 -8.59 3.51
C LYS A 277 -25.69 -7.47 3.37
N LEU A 278 -24.43 -7.84 3.10
CA LEU A 278 -23.35 -6.96 2.68
C LEU A 278 -22.93 -7.30 1.26
N ASP A 279 -22.42 -6.31 0.54
CA ASP A 279 -21.92 -6.47 -0.82
C ASP A 279 -20.41 -6.65 -0.87
N PHE A 280 -19.70 -6.13 0.12
CA PHE A 280 -18.25 -6.20 0.26
C PHE A 280 -17.85 -6.12 1.74
N MET A 281 -16.67 -6.59 2.07
CA MET A 281 -16.02 -6.41 3.38
C MET A 281 -14.59 -5.91 3.20
N THR A 282 -14.18 -4.93 4.03
CA THR A 282 -12.84 -4.34 3.96
C THR A 282 -11.77 -5.25 4.55
N GLU A 283 -12.16 -6.13 5.45
CA GLU A 283 -11.28 -7.10 6.10
C GLU A 283 -11.15 -8.38 5.27
N ASP A 284 -10.13 -9.17 5.57
CA ASP A 284 -10.04 -10.53 5.05
C ASP A 284 -11.06 -11.43 5.76
N PRO A 285 -11.66 -12.43 5.10
CA PRO A 285 -12.49 -13.43 5.78
C PRO A 285 -11.77 -14.06 6.96
N ALA A 286 -12.51 -14.36 8.03
CA ALA A 286 -11.93 -15.01 9.22
C ALA A 286 -11.17 -16.29 8.84
N GLY A 287 -10.09 -16.60 9.55
CA GLY A 287 -9.23 -17.75 9.25
C GLY A 287 -10.00 -19.06 9.10
N ASP A 288 -10.99 -19.29 9.97
CA ASP A 288 -11.86 -20.48 9.96
C ASP A 288 -12.84 -20.49 8.78
N ASP A 289 -13.26 -19.33 8.29
CA ASP A 289 -14.18 -19.19 7.14
C ASP A 289 -13.45 -19.23 5.80
N LEU A 290 -12.16 -18.91 5.77
CA LEU A 290 -11.39 -18.76 4.53
C LEU A 290 -11.38 -20.02 3.64
N PRO A 291 -11.21 -21.27 4.16
CA PRO A 291 -11.32 -22.49 3.36
C PRO A 291 -12.70 -22.64 2.71
N LEU A 292 -13.77 -22.33 3.43
CA LEU A 292 -15.14 -22.36 2.92
C LEU A 292 -15.33 -21.34 1.79
N VAL A 293 -14.88 -20.09 2.01
CA VAL A 293 -14.99 -19.01 1.02
C VAL A 293 -14.24 -19.37 -0.26
N ARG A 294 -13.02 -19.89 -0.15
CA ARG A 294 -12.22 -20.35 -1.29
C ARG A 294 -12.86 -21.51 -2.06
N ALA A 295 -13.44 -22.48 -1.36
CA ALA A 295 -14.00 -23.67 -1.99
C ALA A 295 -15.36 -23.41 -2.65
N LYS A 296 -16.27 -22.67 -1.98
CA LYS A 296 -17.67 -22.50 -2.42
C LYS A 296 -17.94 -21.18 -3.13
N TYR A 297 -17.14 -20.15 -2.90
CA TYR A 297 -17.40 -18.79 -3.39
C TYR A 297 -16.22 -18.21 -4.18
N SER A 298 -15.42 -19.09 -4.82
CA SER A 298 -14.23 -18.70 -5.61
C SER A 298 -14.53 -17.69 -6.72
N ASN A 299 -15.73 -17.72 -7.29
CA ASN A 299 -16.18 -16.75 -8.30
C ASN A 299 -16.40 -15.33 -7.74
N ARG A 300 -16.52 -15.19 -6.43
CA ARG A 300 -16.72 -13.91 -5.71
C ARG A 300 -15.55 -13.54 -4.80
N PHE A 301 -14.50 -14.35 -4.81
CA PHE A 301 -13.29 -14.18 -4.00
C PHE A 301 -12.11 -13.84 -4.89
N ARG A 302 -11.32 -12.84 -4.51
CA ARG A 302 -10.12 -12.44 -5.23
C ARG A 302 -8.95 -12.33 -4.27
N LEU A 303 -7.77 -12.71 -4.75
CA LEU A 303 -6.49 -12.45 -4.11
C LEU A 303 -5.76 -11.33 -4.86
N ALA A 304 -5.16 -10.40 -4.14
CA ALA A 304 -4.28 -9.40 -4.74
C ALA A 304 -3.02 -10.09 -5.27
N ALA A 305 -2.71 -9.89 -6.55
CA ALA A 305 -1.57 -10.54 -7.18
C ALA A 305 -0.22 -9.96 -6.75
N ASN A 306 -0.19 -8.67 -6.44
CA ASN A 306 1.03 -7.94 -6.09
C ASN A 306 0.81 -7.21 -4.76
N PRO A 307 0.97 -7.91 -3.61
CA PRO A 307 0.76 -7.31 -2.31
C PRO A 307 1.82 -6.23 -2.02
N PRO A 308 1.40 -5.07 -1.49
CA PRO A 308 2.31 -3.98 -1.17
C PRO A 308 2.88 -4.12 0.25
N ASN A 309 3.25 -5.31 0.66
CA ASN A 309 3.74 -5.58 2.00
C ASN A 309 4.84 -6.63 1.99
N THR A 310 5.67 -6.62 3.03
CA THR A 310 6.66 -7.67 3.28
C THR A 310 6.68 -8.01 4.76
N TYR A 311 6.84 -9.29 5.05
CA TYR A 311 6.96 -9.86 6.38
C TYR A 311 8.35 -10.44 6.58
N TRP A 312 9.01 -10.10 7.70
CA TRP A 312 10.33 -10.64 8.03
C TRP A 312 10.52 -10.79 9.54
N PHE A 313 11.51 -11.57 9.91
CA PHE A 313 12.03 -11.57 11.26
C PHE A 313 13.15 -10.52 11.32
N TYR A 314 13.01 -9.53 12.21
CA TYR A 314 14.13 -8.65 12.53
C TYR A 314 15.12 -9.39 13.44
N MET A 315 16.38 -9.12 13.27
CA MET A 315 17.50 -9.65 14.06
C MET A 315 18.33 -8.45 14.52
N ASN A 316 18.27 -8.12 15.81
CA ASN A 316 18.92 -6.92 16.33
C ASN A 316 20.44 -7.08 16.33
N GLU A 317 21.11 -6.40 15.39
CA GLU A 317 22.55 -6.48 15.15
C GLU A 317 23.40 -5.90 16.30
N THR A 318 22.79 -5.14 17.20
CA THR A 318 23.46 -4.61 18.40
C THR A 318 23.39 -5.55 19.60
N THR A 319 22.78 -6.73 19.45
CA THR A 319 22.57 -7.72 20.52
C THR A 319 23.03 -9.10 20.12
N LYS A 320 23.65 -9.82 21.09
CA LYS A 320 23.99 -11.24 20.90
C LYS A 320 22.70 -12.09 20.82
N PRO A 321 22.65 -13.11 19.95
CA PRO A 321 23.71 -13.62 19.08
C PRO A 321 23.79 -12.93 17.69
N PHE A 322 22.87 -11.99 17.39
CA PHE A 322 22.67 -11.42 16.05
C PHE A 322 23.66 -10.30 15.68
N ASP A 323 24.60 -9.97 16.59
CA ASP A 323 25.82 -9.19 16.29
C ASP A 323 26.79 -9.94 15.37
N LYS A 324 26.60 -11.27 15.17
CA LYS A 324 27.37 -12.10 14.26
C LYS A 324 26.59 -12.42 12.98
N LEU A 325 27.24 -12.22 11.83
CA LEU A 325 26.66 -12.52 10.52
C LEU A 325 26.22 -13.98 10.41
N GLU A 326 27.04 -14.92 10.90
CA GLU A 326 26.76 -16.35 10.85
C GLU A 326 25.45 -16.69 11.60
N ALA A 327 25.17 -16.03 12.72
CA ALA A 327 23.93 -16.23 13.47
C ALA A 327 22.71 -15.73 12.66
N ARG A 328 22.82 -14.60 11.95
CA ARG A 328 21.78 -14.06 11.09
C ARG A 328 21.56 -14.93 9.85
N GLN A 329 22.64 -15.37 9.21
CA GLN A 329 22.59 -16.31 8.08
C GLN A 329 21.94 -17.65 8.48
N ALA A 330 22.22 -18.15 9.70
CA ALA A 330 21.61 -19.38 10.21
C ALA A 330 20.08 -19.28 10.24
N VAL A 331 19.53 -18.15 10.69
CA VAL A 331 18.07 -17.93 10.68
C VAL A 331 17.54 -17.96 9.25
N ASN A 332 18.18 -17.23 8.33
CA ASN A 332 17.76 -17.18 6.92
C ASN A 332 17.75 -18.56 6.27
N TYR A 333 18.80 -19.39 6.45
CA TYR A 333 18.83 -20.75 5.91
C TYR A 333 17.77 -21.69 6.51
N ALA A 334 17.39 -21.44 7.78
CA ALA A 334 16.50 -22.35 8.48
C ALA A 334 15.01 -22.18 8.16
N ILE A 335 14.58 -21.04 7.61
CA ILE A 335 13.17 -20.71 7.40
C ILE A 335 12.50 -21.73 6.45
N ASP A 336 11.38 -22.32 6.89
CA ASP A 336 10.42 -23.06 6.05
C ASP A 336 9.19 -22.17 5.81
N SER A 337 9.18 -21.45 4.70
CA SER A 337 8.06 -20.54 4.34
C SER A 337 6.75 -21.28 4.05
N ARG A 338 6.79 -22.60 3.78
CA ARG A 338 5.57 -23.43 3.64
C ARG A 338 4.88 -23.62 4.99
N ALA A 339 5.67 -23.76 6.06
CA ALA A 339 5.13 -23.82 7.42
C ALA A 339 4.46 -22.48 7.79
N LEU A 340 5.12 -21.36 7.51
CA LEU A 340 4.57 -20.02 7.68
C LEU A 340 3.34 -19.82 6.78
N GLY A 341 3.37 -20.28 5.52
CA GLY A 341 2.23 -20.23 4.61
C GLY A 341 0.98 -20.91 5.18
N ARG A 342 1.13 -22.03 5.89
CA ARG A 342 0.01 -22.69 6.60
C ARG A 342 -0.54 -21.84 7.73
N ILE A 343 0.33 -21.16 8.50
CA ILE A 343 -0.07 -20.24 9.58
C ILE A 343 -0.90 -19.07 9.01
N PHE A 344 -0.53 -18.58 7.82
CA PHE A 344 -1.28 -17.52 7.11
C PHE A 344 -2.52 -18.05 6.35
N GLY A 345 -2.94 -19.31 6.55
CA GLY A 345 -4.08 -19.89 5.84
C GLY A 345 -3.89 -19.94 4.31
N GLY A 346 -2.64 -20.08 3.85
CA GLY A 346 -2.27 -20.12 2.42
C GLY A 346 -2.30 -18.75 1.74
N ARG A 347 -2.29 -17.64 2.49
CA ARG A 347 -2.23 -16.27 1.95
C ARG A 347 -0.81 -15.71 1.90
N LEU A 348 0.19 -16.40 2.39
CA LEU A 348 1.58 -15.99 2.28
C LEU A 348 2.16 -16.43 0.94
N GLN A 349 2.71 -15.49 0.19
CA GLN A 349 3.52 -15.73 -1.00
C GLN A 349 4.99 -15.69 -0.58
N PRO A 350 5.71 -16.83 -0.58
CA PRO A 350 7.10 -16.88 -0.19
C PRO A 350 7.98 -16.03 -1.10
N THR A 351 8.89 -15.27 -0.49
CA THR A 351 9.91 -14.46 -1.19
C THR A 351 11.15 -14.30 -0.34
N CYS A 352 12.25 -13.94 -0.96
CA CYS A 352 13.44 -13.43 -0.28
C CYS A 352 13.68 -11.94 -0.51
N ASN A 353 12.82 -11.26 -1.26
CA ASN A 353 12.91 -9.82 -1.46
C ASN A 353 12.44 -9.06 -0.23
N PHE A 354 13.16 -8.02 0.16
CA PHE A 354 12.69 -7.05 1.15
C PHE A 354 11.66 -6.08 0.55
N LEU A 355 11.90 -5.59 -0.69
CA LEU A 355 10.90 -4.81 -1.41
C LEU A 355 9.72 -5.71 -1.84
N PRO A 356 8.46 -5.26 -1.69
CA PRO A 356 7.30 -6.03 -2.08
C PRO A 356 7.05 -6.02 -3.59
N PRO A 357 6.39 -7.05 -4.15
CA PRO A 357 6.06 -7.10 -5.58
C PRO A 357 5.11 -5.98 -6.04
N GLY A 358 4.43 -5.31 -5.12
CA GLY A 358 3.65 -4.09 -5.40
C GLY A 358 4.49 -2.96 -6.02
N TYR A 359 5.81 -2.99 -5.85
CA TYR A 359 6.74 -2.02 -6.44
C TYR A 359 7.24 -2.41 -7.84
N ALA A 360 6.61 -3.37 -8.51
CA ALA A 360 6.98 -3.74 -9.87
C ALA A 360 7.01 -2.50 -10.79
N GLY A 361 8.14 -2.31 -11.48
CA GLY A 361 8.42 -1.10 -12.25
C GLY A 361 9.02 0.06 -11.46
N ASN A 362 9.04 0.01 -10.11
CA ASN A 362 9.58 1.03 -9.23
C ASN A 362 10.70 0.49 -8.31
N GLY A 363 11.49 -0.45 -8.79
CA GLY A 363 12.64 -0.96 -8.04
C GLY A 363 12.51 -2.41 -7.56
N TYR A 364 11.34 -3.02 -7.66
CA TYR A 364 11.21 -4.44 -7.42
C TYR A 364 11.71 -5.24 -8.62
N GLU A 365 12.68 -6.11 -8.37
CA GLU A 365 13.05 -7.22 -9.25
C GLU A 365 13.17 -8.46 -8.37
N LYS A 366 12.62 -9.58 -8.84
CA LYS A 366 12.71 -10.83 -8.10
C LYS A 366 14.19 -11.26 -7.96
N ILE A 367 14.63 -11.47 -6.72
CA ILE A 367 15.94 -12.04 -6.45
C ILE A 367 15.89 -13.53 -6.78
N ASP A 368 16.64 -13.94 -7.82
CA ASP A 368 16.71 -15.32 -8.30
C ASP A 368 18.12 -15.64 -8.81
N PRO A 369 18.83 -16.62 -8.21
CA PRO A 369 18.40 -17.40 -7.05
C PRO A 369 18.44 -16.62 -5.73
N CYS A 370 17.57 -17.00 -4.79
CA CYS A 370 17.64 -16.47 -3.43
C CYS A 370 18.92 -16.94 -2.73
N PRO A 371 19.63 -16.06 -1.99
CA PRO A 371 20.93 -16.37 -1.40
C PRO A 371 20.90 -17.51 -0.37
N TYR A 372 19.78 -17.70 0.30
CA TYR A 372 19.62 -18.64 1.40
C TYR A 372 18.78 -19.88 1.04
N GLY A 373 18.59 -20.15 -0.25
CA GLY A 373 17.86 -21.30 -0.77
C GLY A 373 16.51 -20.95 -1.39
N ASP A 374 15.78 -21.97 -1.83
CA ASP A 374 14.44 -21.78 -2.42
C ASP A 374 13.46 -21.28 -1.36
N PRO A 375 12.85 -20.10 -1.53
CA PRO A 375 11.86 -19.59 -0.60
C PRO A 375 10.61 -20.46 -0.49
N ASN A 376 10.36 -21.37 -1.45
CA ASN A 376 9.32 -22.40 -1.38
C ASN A 376 9.80 -23.71 -0.77
N GLY A 377 11.07 -23.77 -0.36
CA GLY A 377 11.72 -24.95 0.18
C GLY A 377 11.53 -25.15 1.69
N PRO A 378 12.05 -26.26 2.22
CA PRO A 378 11.92 -26.63 3.63
C PRO A 378 12.93 -25.94 4.57
N GLY A 379 13.79 -25.07 4.08
CA GLY A 379 14.95 -24.58 4.82
C GLY A 379 16.09 -25.63 4.95
N ASP A 380 17.32 -25.14 5.16
CA ASP A 380 18.51 -25.99 5.34
C ASP A 380 18.95 -25.97 6.82
N ILE A 381 18.32 -26.84 7.61
CA ILE A 381 18.58 -26.97 9.05
C ILE A 381 20.02 -27.43 9.33
N ALA A 382 20.62 -28.25 8.45
CA ALA A 382 21.97 -28.73 8.66
C ALA A 382 22.99 -27.59 8.54
N LYS A 383 22.87 -26.78 7.50
CA LYS A 383 23.69 -25.61 7.27
C LYS A 383 23.48 -24.55 8.36
N ALA A 384 22.24 -24.33 8.76
CA ALA A 384 21.91 -23.41 9.85
C ALA A 384 22.57 -23.81 11.18
N LYS A 385 22.55 -25.10 11.55
CA LYS A 385 23.25 -25.61 12.74
C LYS A 385 24.75 -25.37 12.66
N ALA A 386 25.37 -25.63 11.52
CA ALA A 386 26.80 -25.40 11.33
C ALA A 386 27.16 -23.90 11.53
N LEU A 387 26.33 -22.98 10.99
CA LEU A 387 26.52 -21.53 11.17
C LEU A 387 26.31 -21.08 12.62
N VAL A 388 25.36 -21.65 13.36
CA VAL A 388 25.19 -21.39 14.79
C VAL A 388 26.42 -21.82 15.56
N GLN A 389 27.03 -22.96 15.25
CA GLN A 389 28.30 -23.39 15.85
C GLN A 389 29.44 -22.44 15.51
N GLN A 390 29.54 -22.05 14.24
CA GLN A 390 30.56 -21.12 13.75
C GLN A 390 30.46 -19.73 14.41
N SER A 391 29.25 -19.26 14.69
CA SER A 391 29.04 -17.98 15.39
C SER A 391 29.61 -17.96 16.82
N GLY A 392 29.85 -19.13 17.42
CA GLY A 392 30.27 -19.26 18.82
C GLY A 392 29.14 -19.09 19.84
N TYR A 393 27.88 -18.98 19.39
CA TYR A 393 26.71 -18.74 20.25
C TYR A 393 25.77 -19.95 20.39
N ALA A 394 26.23 -21.15 20.06
CA ALA A 394 25.45 -22.37 20.29
C ALA A 394 25.03 -22.50 21.76
N GLY A 395 23.75 -22.84 21.99
CA GLY A 395 23.18 -22.94 23.34
C GLY A 395 22.87 -21.59 24.03
N MET A 396 23.10 -20.45 23.36
CA MET A 396 22.76 -19.13 23.90
C MET A 396 21.24 -18.97 24.07
N GLN A 397 20.84 -18.31 25.17
CA GLN A 397 19.44 -17.95 25.38
C GLN A 397 19.02 -16.82 24.45
N VAL A 398 17.89 -17.01 23.74
CA VAL A 398 17.31 -16.03 22.83
C VAL A 398 15.84 -15.79 23.21
N THR A 399 15.44 -14.53 23.30
CA THR A 399 14.04 -14.14 23.47
C THR A 399 13.45 -13.78 22.11
N VAL A 400 12.41 -14.50 21.70
CA VAL A 400 11.61 -14.24 20.51
C VAL A 400 10.43 -13.35 20.91
N TRP A 401 10.38 -12.16 20.34
CA TRP A 401 9.37 -11.16 20.67
C TRP A 401 8.23 -11.19 19.65
N GLY A 402 7.00 -11.02 20.11
CA GLY A 402 5.81 -10.89 19.29
C GLY A 402 4.66 -10.24 20.01
N ASN A 403 3.51 -10.18 19.35
CA ASN A 403 2.29 -9.64 19.93
C ASN A 403 1.12 -10.64 19.86
N ASN A 404 0.01 -10.28 20.53
CA ASN A 404 -1.17 -11.14 20.69
C ASN A 404 -2.21 -11.05 19.55
N LYS A 405 -1.92 -10.34 18.46
CA LYS A 405 -2.80 -10.29 17.29
C LYS A 405 -2.61 -11.54 16.42
N ASP A 406 -3.68 -12.26 16.11
CA ASP A 406 -3.62 -13.40 15.18
C ASP A 406 -3.16 -12.97 13.77
N PRO A 407 -2.34 -13.82 13.08
CA PRO A 407 -1.78 -15.13 13.51
C PRO A 407 -0.41 -15.02 14.19
N ARG A 408 -0.01 -13.85 14.71
CA ARG A 408 1.35 -13.55 15.19
C ARG A 408 1.84 -14.44 16.34
N PRO A 409 1.01 -14.87 17.31
CA PRO A 409 1.46 -15.84 18.31
C PRO A 409 2.00 -17.14 17.70
N ALA A 410 1.30 -17.67 16.68
CA ALA A 410 1.74 -18.89 15.99
C ALA A 410 3.04 -18.69 15.19
N ILE A 411 3.26 -17.49 14.61
CA ILE A 411 4.51 -17.12 13.94
C ILE A 411 5.67 -17.08 14.93
N VAL A 412 5.45 -16.53 16.13
CA VAL A 412 6.46 -16.42 17.19
C VAL A 412 6.81 -17.80 17.76
N ASP A 413 5.82 -18.68 17.93
CA ASP A 413 6.04 -20.06 18.34
C ASP A 413 6.83 -20.84 17.29
N TYR A 414 6.49 -20.71 16.00
CA TYR A 414 7.27 -21.25 14.91
C TYR A 414 8.74 -20.81 14.97
N LEU A 415 9.00 -19.50 15.13
CA LEU A 415 10.37 -18.96 15.20
C LEU A 415 11.13 -19.48 16.43
N ARG A 416 10.48 -19.57 17.59
CA ARG A 416 11.07 -20.18 18.80
C ARG A 416 11.52 -21.62 18.54
N ASP A 417 10.65 -22.41 17.93
CA ASP A 417 10.93 -23.84 17.68
C ASP A 417 12.04 -23.99 16.64
N LEU A 418 12.04 -23.14 15.60
CA LEU A 418 13.10 -23.07 14.61
C LEU A 418 14.47 -22.77 15.26
N LEU A 419 14.54 -21.75 16.11
CA LEU A 419 15.76 -21.38 16.80
C LEU A 419 16.27 -22.47 17.74
N ASN A 420 15.37 -23.17 18.43
CA ASN A 420 15.72 -24.33 19.25
C ASN A 420 16.26 -25.48 18.39
N GLN A 421 15.65 -25.71 17.22
CA GLN A 421 16.09 -26.75 16.29
C GLN A 421 17.50 -26.50 15.74
N ILE A 422 17.88 -25.24 15.49
CA ILE A 422 19.20 -24.89 14.96
C ILE A 422 20.29 -24.74 16.03
N GLY A 423 19.94 -24.82 17.33
CA GLY A 423 20.92 -24.93 18.40
C GLY A 423 20.99 -23.76 19.39
N PHE A 424 20.05 -22.81 19.36
CA PHE A 424 19.86 -21.81 20.41
C PHE A 424 18.97 -22.38 21.54
N LYS A 425 18.77 -21.60 22.64
CA LYS A 425 17.79 -21.84 23.69
C LYS A 425 16.77 -20.71 23.68
N ALA A 426 15.77 -20.85 22.79
CA ALA A 426 14.79 -19.82 22.55
C ALA A 426 13.55 -19.93 23.45
N LYS A 427 13.03 -18.77 23.88
CA LYS A 427 11.75 -18.61 24.59
C LYS A 427 10.96 -17.46 24.00
N THR A 428 9.64 -17.51 24.08
CA THR A 428 8.76 -16.46 23.56
C THR A 428 8.49 -15.37 24.60
N LYS A 429 8.24 -14.14 24.09
CA LYS A 429 7.71 -13.03 24.87
C LYS A 429 6.64 -12.31 24.02
N ILE A 430 5.38 -12.52 24.39
CA ILE A 430 4.23 -11.92 23.72
C ILE A 430 3.81 -10.67 24.49
N LEU A 431 3.60 -9.56 23.77
CA LEU A 431 3.09 -8.30 24.27
C LEU A 431 1.69 -8.02 23.68
N ASP A 432 0.99 -7.07 24.27
CA ASP A 432 -0.19 -6.51 23.61
C ASP A 432 0.20 -5.82 22.30
N GLN A 433 -0.64 -5.98 21.26
CA GLN A 433 -0.35 -5.45 19.94
C GLN A 433 -0.13 -3.92 19.92
N GLN A 434 -0.82 -3.18 20.79
CA GLN A 434 -0.75 -1.72 20.82
C GLN A 434 0.58 -1.19 21.37
N VAL A 435 1.28 -1.99 22.19
CA VAL A 435 2.55 -1.58 22.80
C VAL A 435 3.78 -2.27 22.19
N TYR A 436 3.57 -3.27 21.34
CA TYR A 436 4.65 -4.12 20.83
C TYR A 436 5.73 -3.32 20.11
N PHE A 437 5.38 -2.64 19.01
CA PHE A 437 6.35 -1.90 18.20
C PHE A 437 6.98 -0.75 18.98
N GLY A 438 6.19 -0.04 19.79
CA GLY A 438 6.68 0.98 20.70
C GLY A 438 7.68 0.46 21.74
N THR A 439 7.62 -0.83 22.10
CA THR A 439 8.54 -1.46 23.06
C THR A 439 9.80 -1.99 22.38
N VAL A 440 9.66 -2.78 21.30
CA VAL A 440 10.81 -3.41 20.63
C VAL A 440 11.65 -2.41 19.86
N GLY A 441 11.08 -1.30 19.39
CA GLY A 441 11.78 -0.18 18.74
C GLY A 441 12.60 0.71 19.67
N LEU A 442 12.53 0.49 21.00
CA LEU A 442 13.38 1.20 21.95
C LEU A 442 14.74 0.49 22.09
N ALA A 443 15.84 1.15 21.80
CA ALA A 443 17.20 0.58 21.92
C ALA A 443 17.49 -0.01 23.30
N LYS A 444 16.96 0.61 24.37
CA LYS A 444 17.11 0.11 25.75
C LYS A 444 16.45 -1.24 26.01
N THR A 445 15.45 -1.63 25.21
CA THR A 445 14.76 -2.93 25.33
C THR A 445 15.67 -4.09 24.96
N LYS A 446 16.62 -3.87 24.04
CA LYS A 446 17.53 -4.89 23.52
C LYS A 446 16.78 -6.15 23.05
N ALA A 447 15.64 -5.94 22.34
CA ALA A 447 14.88 -7.03 21.75
C ALA A 447 15.76 -7.74 20.72
N GLN A 448 15.97 -9.06 20.89
CA GLN A 448 16.96 -9.80 20.10
C GLN A 448 16.44 -10.15 18.71
N ILE A 449 15.28 -10.77 18.63
CA ILE A 449 14.65 -11.23 17.39
C ILE A 449 13.14 -11.25 17.57
N GLY A 450 12.40 -11.03 16.51
CA GLY A 450 10.94 -11.12 16.53
C GLY A 450 10.31 -10.89 15.18
N PHE A 451 9.01 -10.88 15.18
CA PHE A 451 8.17 -10.63 14.03
C PHE A 451 8.12 -9.13 13.71
N THR A 452 8.13 -8.81 12.43
CA THR A 452 7.75 -7.49 11.92
C THR A 452 7.20 -7.57 10.50
N ASP A 453 6.52 -6.52 10.08
CA ASP A 453 5.99 -6.32 8.75
C ASP A 453 6.07 -4.84 8.38
N TRP A 454 5.97 -4.56 7.09
CA TRP A 454 5.73 -3.23 6.57
C TRP A 454 4.73 -3.29 5.43
N PHE A 455 3.73 -2.44 5.49
CA PHE A 455 2.79 -2.19 4.41
C PHE A 455 3.16 -0.87 3.76
N SER A 456 3.20 -0.86 2.45
CA SER A 456 3.56 0.33 1.67
C SER A 456 2.59 1.47 1.93
N ASP A 457 3.14 2.63 2.29
CA ASP A 457 2.39 3.88 2.33
C ASP A 457 2.24 4.46 0.92
N PHE A 458 3.29 4.30 0.09
CA PHE A 458 3.30 4.68 -1.32
C PHE A 458 4.34 3.88 -2.12
N PRO A 459 4.19 3.72 -3.44
CA PRO A 459 5.01 2.81 -4.25
C PRO A 459 6.37 3.42 -4.63
N HIS A 460 7.18 3.79 -3.64
CA HIS A 460 8.54 4.26 -3.80
C HIS A 460 9.48 3.47 -2.87
N PRO A 461 10.62 2.93 -3.33
CA PRO A 461 11.51 2.09 -2.50
C PRO A 461 11.97 2.72 -1.20
N ALA A 462 12.13 4.05 -1.16
CA ALA A 462 12.47 4.76 0.06
C ALA A 462 11.45 4.56 1.19
N ASP A 463 10.18 4.27 0.87
CA ASP A 463 9.14 3.94 1.85
C ASP A 463 9.48 2.70 2.69
N PHE A 464 10.21 1.75 2.11
CA PHE A 464 10.70 0.57 2.82
C PHE A 464 12.06 0.79 3.48
N PHE A 465 13.03 1.35 2.73
CA PHE A 465 14.40 1.46 3.21
C PHE A 465 14.60 2.57 4.24
N GLU A 466 13.97 3.75 4.09
CA GLU A 466 14.19 4.86 5.03
C GLU A 466 13.77 4.52 6.46
N PRO A 467 12.52 4.09 6.74
CA PRO A 467 12.09 3.82 8.10
C PRO A 467 12.69 2.54 8.67
N ASN A 468 12.93 1.52 7.84
CA ASN A 468 13.23 0.18 8.32
C ASN A 468 14.70 -0.23 8.23
N ALA A 469 15.54 0.49 7.46
CA ALA A 469 16.91 0.06 7.20
C ALA A 469 17.95 1.20 7.21
N SER A 470 17.54 2.47 7.20
CA SER A 470 18.48 3.58 7.19
C SER A 470 19.11 3.84 8.56
N LYS A 471 20.34 4.37 8.55
CA LYS A 471 20.98 4.88 9.77
C LYS A 471 20.20 6.06 10.37
N ALA A 472 19.59 6.89 9.51
CA ALA A 472 18.83 8.06 9.96
C ALA A 472 17.61 7.66 10.81
N SER A 473 16.96 6.53 10.52
CA SER A 473 15.83 6.03 11.28
C SER A 473 16.17 5.66 12.73
N LEU A 474 17.44 5.37 13.04
CA LEU A 474 17.92 5.07 14.39
C LEU A 474 17.90 6.28 15.33
N ALA A 475 17.75 7.50 14.81
CA ALA A 475 17.55 8.70 15.63
C ALA A 475 16.14 8.78 16.24
N SER A 476 15.17 8.05 15.68
CA SER A 476 13.82 7.94 16.22
C SER A 476 13.77 7.00 17.43
N SER A 477 12.90 7.31 18.39
CA SER A 477 12.74 6.47 19.58
C SER A 477 11.26 6.46 20.01
N PRO A 478 10.52 5.39 19.72
CA PRO A 478 10.96 4.13 19.10
C PRO A 478 11.32 4.27 17.62
N THR A 479 12.20 3.39 17.12
CA THR A 479 12.52 3.26 15.70
C THR A 479 11.75 2.11 15.05
N SER A 480 11.47 2.20 13.74
CA SER A 480 10.96 1.09 12.92
C SER A 480 12.08 0.18 12.40
N ASN A 481 13.33 0.63 12.42
CA ASN A 481 14.52 -0.18 12.11
C ASN A 481 14.82 -1.12 13.29
N LEU A 482 14.01 -2.18 13.43
CA LEU A 482 14.05 -3.10 14.57
C LEU A 482 15.29 -4.00 14.59
N GLN A 483 15.96 -4.16 13.46
CA GLN A 483 17.27 -4.81 13.38
C GLN A 483 18.39 -3.92 13.92
N PHE A 484 18.13 -2.63 14.14
CA PHE A 484 19.14 -1.63 14.55
C PHE A 484 20.37 -1.66 13.63
N SER A 485 20.14 -1.97 12.36
CA SER A 485 21.15 -2.03 11.32
C SER A 485 21.52 -0.64 10.80
N SER A 486 22.76 -0.50 10.38
CA SER A 486 23.25 0.71 9.71
C SER A 486 24.08 0.28 8.50
N ASN A 487 23.40 -0.33 7.51
CA ASN A 487 24.07 -0.79 6.28
C ASN A 487 24.46 0.41 5.40
N PRO A 488 25.77 0.68 5.21
CA PRO A 488 26.22 1.84 4.44
C PRO A 488 25.73 1.83 2.98
N ALA A 489 25.47 0.65 2.41
CA ALA A 489 24.96 0.54 1.04
C ALA A 489 23.54 1.10 0.92
N VAL A 490 22.71 0.88 1.94
CA VAL A 490 21.34 1.44 2.01
C VAL A 490 21.41 2.97 2.10
N ASP A 491 22.21 3.52 3.03
CA ASP A 491 22.32 4.97 3.21
C ASP A 491 22.87 5.67 1.96
N ALA A 492 23.90 5.08 1.32
CA ALA A 492 24.46 5.60 0.07
C ALA A 492 23.44 5.56 -1.08
N ALA A 493 22.66 4.48 -1.15
CA ALA A 493 21.61 4.35 -2.15
C ALA A 493 20.50 5.38 -1.94
N LEU A 494 20.00 5.56 -0.73
CA LEU A 494 19.00 6.58 -0.41
C LEU A 494 19.48 7.98 -0.82
N ALA A 495 20.72 8.35 -0.49
CA ALA A 495 21.27 9.63 -0.88
C ALA A 495 21.39 9.82 -2.40
N LYS A 496 21.72 8.74 -3.13
CA LYS A 496 21.91 8.77 -4.59
C LYS A 496 20.61 8.66 -5.37
N LEU A 497 19.65 7.82 -4.92
CA LEU A 497 18.50 7.40 -5.72
C LEU A 497 17.21 8.18 -5.41
N ASN A 498 17.03 8.69 -4.17
CA ASN A 498 15.85 9.50 -3.83
C ASN A 498 15.66 10.74 -4.71
N PRO A 499 16.71 11.40 -5.22
CA PRO A 499 16.54 12.50 -6.17
C PRO A 499 16.04 12.11 -7.56
N GLN A 500 15.98 10.80 -7.88
CA GLN A 500 15.70 10.29 -9.22
C GLN A 500 14.33 9.62 -9.25
N ASP A 501 13.66 9.67 -10.41
CA ASP A 501 12.41 8.93 -10.62
C ASP A 501 12.68 7.42 -10.39
N PRO A 502 11.94 6.76 -9.46
CA PRO A 502 12.19 5.38 -9.09
C PRO A 502 12.08 4.41 -10.28
N LYS A 503 11.27 4.73 -11.29
CA LYS A 503 11.15 3.92 -12.51
C LYS A 503 12.44 3.95 -13.33
N SER A 504 13.07 5.12 -13.43
CA SER A 504 14.30 5.31 -14.20
C SER A 504 15.51 4.63 -13.58
N VAL A 505 15.49 4.36 -12.27
CA VAL A 505 16.57 3.74 -11.50
C VAL A 505 16.14 2.44 -10.80
N ALA A 506 15.12 1.79 -11.33
CA ALA A 506 14.54 0.59 -10.73
C ALA A 506 15.58 -0.53 -10.51
N ALA A 507 16.47 -0.76 -11.48
CA ALA A 507 17.52 -1.76 -11.36
C ALA A 507 18.55 -1.43 -10.26
N GLU A 508 18.77 -0.15 -9.96
CA GLU A 508 19.67 0.26 -8.86
C GLU A 508 19.03 -0.03 -7.50
N TRP A 509 17.73 0.23 -7.36
CA TRP A 509 16.97 -0.14 -6.14
C TRP A 509 16.96 -1.65 -5.90
N ALA A 510 16.79 -2.45 -6.97
CA ALA A 510 16.86 -3.91 -6.87
C ALA A 510 18.23 -4.41 -6.36
N LYS A 511 19.33 -3.73 -6.71
CA LYS A 511 20.67 -4.04 -6.16
C LYS A 511 20.75 -3.75 -4.66
N VAL A 512 20.06 -2.72 -4.18
CA VAL A 512 20.02 -2.39 -2.74
C VAL A 512 19.26 -3.47 -1.98
N ASP A 513 18.11 -3.90 -2.51
CA ASP A 513 17.33 -5.02 -1.96
C ASP A 513 18.21 -6.26 -1.83
N LYS A 514 18.85 -6.66 -2.93
CA LYS A 514 19.74 -7.82 -2.94
C LYS A 514 20.90 -7.69 -1.95
N ALA A 515 21.55 -6.54 -1.86
CA ALA A 515 22.68 -6.33 -0.95
C ALA A 515 22.25 -6.46 0.53
N MET A 516 21.05 -5.99 0.89
CA MET A 516 20.48 -6.13 2.21
C MET A 516 20.20 -7.60 2.57
N ILE A 517 19.66 -8.37 1.60
CA ILE A 517 19.43 -9.81 1.77
C ILE A 517 20.76 -10.58 1.87
N ASP A 518 21.72 -10.33 0.97
CA ASP A 518 23.03 -10.99 0.98
C ASP A 518 23.76 -10.82 2.33
N ASN A 519 23.59 -9.65 2.98
CA ASN A 519 24.17 -9.35 4.30
C ASN A 519 23.35 -9.89 5.48
N ALA A 520 22.25 -10.60 5.23
CA ALA A 520 21.35 -11.09 6.25
C ALA A 520 20.88 -10.02 7.27
N ASP A 521 20.67 -8.77 6.82
CA ASP A 521 20.17 -7.70 7.69
C ASP A 521 18.77 -8.03 8.21
N VAL A 522 17.99 -8.77 7.42
CA VAL A 522 16.65 -9.23 7.72
C VAL A 522 16.48 -10.71 7.32
N ALA A 523 15.49 -11.38 7.88
CA ALA A 523 15.10 -12.73 7.46
C ALA A 523 13.69 -12.70 6.88
N VAL A 524 13.60 -12.38 5.58
CA VAL A 524 12.34 -12.28 4.86
C VAL A 524 11.72 -13.66 4.67
N TYR A 525 10.40 -13.76 4.83
CA TYR A 525 9.71 -15.03 4.64
C TYR A 525 8.48 -14.95 3.72
N GLY A 526 7.98 -13.76 3.38
CA GLY A 526 6.91 -13.66 2.40
C GLY A 526 6.17 -12.33 2.38
N ASN A 527 5.24 -12.28 1.43
CA ASN A 527 4.28 -11.21 1.26
C ASN A 527 2.88 -11.76 1.54
N GLU A 528 2.08 -11.10 2.35
CA GLU A 528 0.71 -11.51 2.63
C GLU A 528 -0.22 -11.02 1.51
N LEU A 529 -0.92 -11.96 0.88
CA LEU A 529 -1.91 -11.67 -0.14
C LEU A 529 -3.18 -11.14 0.53
N SER A 530 -3.53 -9.91 0.23
CA SER A 530 -4.83 -9.34 0.61
C SER A 530 -5.96 -10.03 -0.14
N THR A 531 -7.11 -10.15 0.50
CA THR A 531 -8.28 -10.78 -0.09
C THR A 531 -9.44 -9.80 -0.21
N ASN A 532 -10.22 -9.94 -1.27
CA ASN A 532 -11.47 -9.23 -1.46
C ASN A 532 -12.60 -10.25 -1.62
N PHE A 533 -13.65 -10.10 -0.81
CA PHE A 533 -14.81 -10.98 -0.86
C PHE A 533 -16.10 -10.18 -1.06
N PHE A 534 -16.87 -10.59 -2.06
CA PHE A 534 -18.01 -9.85 -2.60
C PHE A 534 -19.31 -10.66 -2.53
N SER A 535 -20.46 -9.96 -2.54
CA SER A 535 -21.77 -10.57 -2.75
C SER A 535 -22.00 -10.92 -4.24
N GLU A 536 -23.06 -11.67 -4.51
CA GLU A 536 -23.47 -12.02 -5.89
C GLU A 536 -23.91 -10.81 -6.72
N ARG A 537 -24.28 -9.70 -6.06
CA ARG A 537 -24.71 -8.46 -6.72
C ARG A 537 -23.57 -7.69 -7.39
N MET A 538 -22.33 -7.92 -6.96
CA MET A 538 -21.16 -7.22 -7.47
C MET A 538 -20.65 -7.84 -8.77
N ASP A 539 -20.28 -7.02 -9.73
CA ASP A 539 -19.59 -7.45 -10.95
C ASP A 539 -18.08 -7.55 -10.69
N VAL A 540 -17.68 -8.67 -10.10
CA VAL A 540 -16.31 -8.87 -9.60
C VAL A 540 -15.30 -9.02 -10.73
N ASP A 541 -15.70 -9.50 -11.90
CA ASP A 541 -14.79 -9.74 -13.02
C ASP A 541 -14.37 -8.44 -13.69
N ASN A 542 -15.27 -7.45 -13.75
CA ASN A 542 -15.03 -6.17 -14.41
C ASN A 542 -14.74 -5.02 -13.42
N CYS A 543 -15.11 -5.17 -12.14
CA CYS A 543 -15.19 -4.06 -11.18
C CYS A 543 -14.70 -4.42 -9.77
N ASN A 544 -13.59 -5.17 -9.63
CA ASN A 544 -13.11 -5.64 -8.32
C ASN A 544 -12.31 -4.61 -7.50
N GLY A 545 -11.78 -3.56 -8.12
CA GLY A 545 -11.12 -2.45 -7.45
C GLY A 545 -9.81 -2.78 -6.73
N ILE A 546 -9.16 -3.93 -6.99
CA ILE A 546 -7.91 -4.28 -6.32
C ILE A 546 -6.80 -3.32 -6.76
N GLY A 547 -6.38 -2.47 -5.83
CA GLY A 547 -5.35 -1.45 -6.03
C GLY A 547 -4.05 -1.77 -5.30
N PRO A 548 -2.91 -1.23 -5.75
CA PRO A 548 -1.61 -1.45 -5.10
C PRO A 548 -1.33 -0.51 -3.93
N VAL A 549 -1.91 0.70 -3.92
CA VAL A 549 -1.64 1.71 -2.88
C VAL A 549 -2.66 1.61 -1.74
N TYR A 550 -3.94 1.60 -2.09
CA TYR A 550 -5.02 1.40 -1.11
C TYR A 550 -5.64 0.05 -1.41
N LYS A 551 -5.54 -0.92 -0.55
CA LYS A 551 -6.02 -2.30 -0.73
C LYS A 551 -7.14 -2.44 -1.77
N THR A 552 -8.16 -1.56 -1.69
CA THR A 552 -9.31 -1.58 -2.60
C THR A 552 -9.79 -0.17 -2.96
N ASP A 553 -9.87 0.10 -4.25
CA ASP A 553 -10.42 1.33 -4.80
C ASP A 553 -11.92 1.17 -5.13
N TRP A 554 -12.78 1.63 -4.24
CA TRP A 554 -14.24 1.49 -4.40
C TRP A 554 -14.80 2.33 -5.55
N LEU A 555 -14.04 3.30 -6.09
CA LEU A 555 -14.45 4.04 -7.28
C LEU A 555 -14.63 3.13 -8.50
N GLN A 556 -13.92 2.01 -8.52
CA GLN A 556 -14.02 1.01 -9.58
C GLN A 556 -15.19 0.05 -9.40
N PHE A 557 -15.87 0.04 -8.25
CA PHE A 557 -16.98 -0.88 -7.98
C PHE A 557 -18.18 -0.63 -8.90
N CYS A 558 -18.83 -1.72 -9.30
CA CYS A 558 -20.11 -1.69 -10.02
C CYS A 558 -20.97 -2.90 -9.66
N LEU A 559 -22.26 -2.76 -9.89
CA LEU A 559 -23.26 -3.82 -9.75
C LEU A 559 -23.43 -4.58 -11.07
N LYS A 560 -23.93 -5.83 -10.99
CA LYS A 560 -24.33 -6.63 -12.16
C LYS A 560 -25.57 -6.07 -12.84
#